data_afabde2f4a514993f2c87b01d700e9aa
#
_entry.id   afabde2f4a514993f2c87b01d700e9aa
#
_cell.length_a   1.000
_cell.length_b   1.000
_cell.length_c   1.000
_cell.angle_alpha   90.00
_cell.angle_beta   90.00
_cell.angle_gamma   90.00
#
_symmetry.space_group_name_H-M   'P 1'
#
loop_
_entity.id
_entity.type
_entity.pdbx_description
1 polymer ?
#
loop_
_entity_poly.entity_id
_entity_poly.type
_entity_poly.pdbx_seq_one_letter_code
_entity_poly.pdbx_strand_id
1 'polypeptide(L)'
;MKEIFFAVPGDIKTQSGGYIYDRRLALELGLQGRSLTHLELGNSYPNPTNAHASDAALALLALPADSIVIIDGLALGAMDAEVVAELKAQLVALVHHPLALEGDLDHTRRESLFNSERINLGHAKRVIVPSPHTAQLLISDYSVSPDRITVARPGIDRPDGTASLRNPPLILSVGIQVPRQGHDVLLRALASIKQLRWNATIAGPALDADYA
;
A
#
# COMPACT_ATOMS: atom_id res chain seq x y z
N MET A 1 8.32 -1.45 -27.03
CA MET A 1 7.99 -0.90 -25.71
C MET A 1 8.19 -2.07 -24.73
N LYS A 2 8.77 -1.86 -23.55
CA LYS A 2 8.93 -2.95 -22.58
C LYS A 2 7.57 -3.38 -22.04
N GLU A 3 7.38 -4.70 -21.85
CA GLU A 3 6.23 -5.21 -21.13
C GLU A 3 6.28 -4.80 -19.66
N ILE A 4 5.13 -4.47 -19.09
CA ILE A 4 5.02 -4.06 -17.69
C ILE A 4 4.10 -5.04 -16.97
N PHE A 5 4.61 -5.64 -15.91
CA PHE A 5 3.86 -6.51 -15.02
C PHE A 5 3.60 -5.76 -13.71
N PHE A 6 2.42 -5.96 -13.13
CA PHE A 6 2.07 -5.37 -11.85
C PHE A 6 1.65 -6.46 -10.88
N ALA A 7 2.53 -6.77 -9.95
CA ALA A 7 2.38 -7.84 -8.97
C ALA A 7 1.77 -7.28 -7.68
N VAL A 8 0.57 -7.74 -7.35
CA VAL A 8 -0.24 -7.28 -6.21
C VAL A 8 -0.76 -8.47 -5.43
N PRO A 9 -0.71 -8.47 -4.09
CA PRO A 9 -1.25 -9.55 -3.27
C PRO A 9 -2.78 -9.66 -3.36
N GLY A 10 -3.29 -10.87 -3.56
CA GLY A 10 -4.73 -11.15 -3.57
C GLY A 10 -5.54 -10.33 -4.58
N ASP A 11 -6.83 -10.19 -4.33
CA ASP A 11 -7.73 -9.50 -5.25
C ASP A 11 -7.49 -7.98 -5.25
N ILE A 12 -7.03 -7.46 -6.37
CA ILE A 12 -6.84 -6.01 -6.58
C ILE A 12 -8.14 -5.19 -6.40
N LYS A 13 -9.32 -5.83 -6.40
CA LYS A 13 -10.62 -5.17 -6.15
C LYS A 13 -10.90 -4.93 -4.67
N THR A 14 -10.04 -5.41 -3.78
CA THR A 14 -10.14 -5.16 -2.33
C THR A 14 -10.32 -3.66 -2.03
N GLN A 15 -11.25 -3.33 -1.13
CA GLN A 15 -11.60 -1.96 -0.78
C GLN A 15 -10.67 -1.42 0.32
N SER A 16 -9.46 -1.05 -0.07
CA SER A 16 -8.51 -0.33 0.79
C SER A 16 -7.82 0.78 0.00
N GLY A 17 -7.21 1.73 0.70
CA GLY A 17 -6.55 2.86 0.07
C GLY A 17 -5.43 2.45 -0.90
N GLY A 18 -4.61 1.44 -0.53
CA GLY A 18 -3.57 0.89 -1.38
C GLY A 18 -4.12 0.30 -2.66
N TYR A 19 -5.05 -0.66 -2.55
CA TYR A 19 -5.65 -1.30 -3.73
C TYR A 19 -6.44 -0.33 -4.61
N ILE A 20 -7.06 0.71 -4.05
CA ILE A 20 -7.70 1.77 -4.86
C ILE A 20 -6.64 2.52 -5.67
N TYR A 21 -5.52 2.87 -5.04
CA TYR A 21 -4.39 3.51 -5.72
C TYR A 21 -3.84 2.61 -6.84
N ASP A 22 -3.62 1.33 -6.57
CA ASP A 22 -3.08 0.36 -7.52
C ASP A 22 -3.96 0.22 -8.76
N ARG A 23 -5.26 0.05 -8.56
CA ARG A 23 -6.23 0.02 -9.66
C ARG A 23 -6.19 1.30 -10.49
N ARG A 24 -6.10 2.44 -9.82
CA ARG A 24 -6.08 3.74 -10.51
C ARG A 24 -4.79 3.92 -11.29
N LEU A 25 -3.65 3.54 -10.71
CA LEU A 25 -2.36 3.55 -11.39
C LEU A 25 -2.38 2.67 -12.65
N ALA A 26 -2.88 1.45 -12.55
CA ALA A 26 -2.99 0.54 -13.67
C ALA A 26 -3.90 1.11 -14.80
N LEU A 27 -5.06 1.68 -14.42
CA LEU A 27 -5.99 2.30 -15.35
C LEU A 27 -5.35 3.49 -16.08
N GLU A 28 -4.73 4.41 -15.34
CA GLU A 28 -4.15 5.64 -15.91
C GLU A 28 -2.96 5.35 -16.83
N LEU A 29 -2.13 4.36 -16.48
CA LEU A 29 -1.07 3.90 -17.36
C LEU A 29 -1.65 3.28 -18.64
N GLY A 30 -2.73 2.51 -18.53
CA GLY A 30 -3.45 1.98 -19.69
C GLY A 30 -3.98 3.08 -20.62
N LEU A 31 -4.59 4.13 -20.04
CA LEU A 31 -5.08 5.29 -20.80
C LEU A 31 -3.95 6.06 -21.52
N GLN A 32 -2.73 6.00 -21.00
CA GLN A 32 -1.53 6.56 -21.64
C GLN A 32 -0.88 5.61 -22.66
N GLY A 33 -1.54 4.52 -23.02
CA GLY A 33 -1.04 3.52 -23.95
C GLY A 33 0.02 2.58 -23.36
N ARG A 34 0.13 2.50 -22.03
CA ARG A 34 0.99 1.56 -21.30
C ARG A 34 0.16 0.39 -20.82
N SER A 35 0.20 -0.73 -21.54
CA SER A 35 -0.48 -1.94 -21.10
C SER A 35 0.27 -2.58 -19.93
N LEU A 36 -0.45 -2.88 -18.83
CA LEU A 36 0.05 -3.65 -17.71
C LEU A 36 -0.59 -5.03 -17.70
N THR A 37 0.22 -6.04 -17.45
CA THR A 37 -0.27 -7.38 -17.09
C THR A 37 -0.31 -7.50 -15.58
N HIS A 38 -1.52 -7.69 -15.02
CA HIS A 38 -1.69 -7.91 -13.59
C HIS A 38 -1.25 -9.33 -13.21
N LEU A 39 -0.39 -9.42 -12.19
CA LEU A 39 0.02 -10.66 -11.55
C LEU A 39 -0.59 -10.69 -10.15
N GLU A 40 -1.60 -11.51 -9.97
CA GLU A 40 -2.16 -11.77 -8.65
C GLU A 40 -1.21 -12.68 -7.87
N LEU A 41 -0.66 -12.17 -6.76
CA LEU A 41 0.11 -12.94 -5.81
C LEU A 41 -0.80 -13.51 -4.72
N GLY A 42 -0.30 -14.45 -3.93
CA GLY A 42 -1.06 -15.03 -2.83
C GLY A 42 -1.60 -13.97 -1.86
N ASN A 43 -2.81 -14.15 -1.36
CA ASN A 43 -3.52 -13.20 -0.48
C ASN A 43 -3.05 -13.22 0.98
N SER A 44 -2.05 -14.01 1.33
CA SER A 44 -1.51 -14.10 2.69
C SER A 44 -0.37 -13.11 2.98
N TYR A 45 0.06 -12.31 2.02
CA TYR A 45 1.01 -11.23 2.28
C TYR A 45 0.39 -10.15 3.20
N PRO A 46 1.17 -9.61 4.14
CA PRO A 46 2.62 -9.74 4.35
C PRO A 46 3.06 -10.93 5.21
N ASN A 47 2.24 -11.95 5.41
CA ASN A 47 2.55 -13.18 6.11
C ASN A 47 2.37 -14.39 5.17
N PRO A 48 3.20 -14.51 4.11
CA PRO A 48 2.97 -15.50 3.08
C PRO A 48 3.08 -16.92 3.63
N THR A 49 2.13 -17.79 3.22
CA THR A 49 2.30 -19.22 3.38
C THR A 49 3.43 -19.71 2.48
N ASN A 50 4.03 -20.86 2.79
CA ASN A 50 5.08 -21.44 1.94
C ASN A 50 4.61 -21.63 0.48
N ALA A 51 3.34 -22.01 0.29
CA ALA A 51 2.75 -22.15 -1.04
C ALA A 51 2.72 -20.79 -1.77
N HIS A 52 2.16 -19.75 -1.15
CA HIS A 52 2.07 -18.43 -1.77
C HIS A 52 3.45 -17.81 -2.02
N ALA A 53 4.42 -18.04 -1.13
CA ALA A 53 5.80 -17.58 -1.35
C ALA A 53 6.44 -18.28 -2.55
N SER A 54 6.26 -19.61 -2.66
CA SER A 54 6.78 -20.42 -3.78
C SER A 54 6.14 -20.02 -5.11
N ASP A 55 4.81 -19.89 -5.14
CA ASP A 55 4.08 -19.51 -6.35
C ASP A 55 4.47 -18.10 -6.82
N ALA A 56 4.61 -17.14 -5.90
CA ALA A 56 5.08 -15.81 -6.21
C ALA A 56 6.50 -15.81 -6.78
N ALA A 57 7.42 -16.58 -6.19
CA ALA A 57 8.79 -16.75 -6.69
C ALA A 57 8.80 -17.31 -8.11
N LEU A 58 8.06 -18.39 -8.37
CA LEU A 58 7.97 -19.00 -9.69
C LEU A 58 7.43 -18.02 -10.74
N ALA A 59 6.35 -17.29 -10.42
CA ALA A 59 5.75 -16.33 -11.33
C ALA A 59 6.70 -15.17 -11.66
N LEU A 60 7.38 -14.62 -10.65
CA LEU A 60 8.26 -13.46 -10.81
C LEU A 60 9.58 -13.81 -11.51
N LEU A 61 10.18 -14.96 -11.19
CA LEU A 61 11.43 -15.42 -11.82
C LEU A 61 11.24 -15.82 -13.28
N ALA A 62 10.01 -16.17 -13.70
CA ALA A 62 9.67 -16.48 -15.07
C ALA A 62 9.50 -15.24 -15.97
N LEU A 63 9.50 -14.03 -15.41
CA LEU A 63 9.30 -12.80 -16.18
C LEU A 63 10.47 -12.55 -17.15
N PRO A 64 10.18 -11.98 -18.36
CA PRO A 64 11.21 -11.65 -19.32
C PRO A 64 12.25 -10.64 -18.78
N ALA A 65 13.52 -10.86 -19.08
CA ALA A 65 14.61 -10.00 -18.57
C ALA A 65 14.55 -8.54 -19.05
N ASP A 66 13.92 -8.28 -20.17
CA ASP A 66 13.74 -6.95 -20.74
C ASP A 66 12.42 -6.27 -20.32
N SER A 67 11.64 -6.92 -19.43
CA SER A 67 10.41 -6.39 -18.88
C SER A 67 10.63 -5.51 -17.66
N ILE A 68 9.56 -4.86 -17.21
CA ILE A 68 9.47 -4.13 -15.93
C ILE A 68 8.47 -4.86 -15.05
N VAL A 69 8.80 -5.05 -13.79
CA VAL A 69 7.84 -5.52 -12.79
C VAL A 69 7.67 -4.46 -11.70
N ILE A 70 6.43 -4.00 -11.52
CA ILE A 70 6.03 -3.20 -10.36
C ILE A 70 5.54 -4.18 -9.30
N ILE A 71 6.11 -4.15 -8.11
CA ILE A 71 5.65 -5.02 -7.00
C ILE A 71 5.12 -4.14 -5.88
N ASP A 72 3.88 -4.42 -5.44
CA ASP A 72 3.27 -3.77 -4.29
C ASP A 72 4.07 -4.06 -3.01
N GLY A 73 4.20 -3.05 -2.15
CA GLY A 73 5.00 -3.07 -0.93
C GLY A 73 4.58 -4.15 0.07
N LEU A 74 3.28 -4.51 0.14
CA LEU A 74 2.81 -5.62 0.98
C LEU A 74 3.48 -6.94 0.64
N ALA A 75 3.70 -7.20 -0.66
CA ALA A 75 4.41 -8.39 -1.10
C ALA A 75 5.92 -8.18 -1.03
N LEU A 76 6.44 -7.13 -1.66
CA LEU A 76 7.88 -6.90 -1.78
C LEU A 76 8.59 -6.89 -0.43
N GLY A 77 8.04 -6.19 0.56
CA GLY A 77 8.66 -6.05 1.88
C GLY A 77 8.73 -7.36 2.67
N ALA A 78 7.90 -8.34 2.32
CA ALA A 78 7.83 -9.65 2.99
C ALA A 78 8.35 -10.82 2.12
N MET A 79 8.86 -10.54 0.92
CA MET A 79 9.46 -11.54 0.05
C MET A 79 10.84 -11.97 0.53
N ASP A 80 11.20 -13.19 0.17
CA ASP A 80 12.57 -13.67 0.31
C ASP A 80 13.53 -12.82 -0.52
N ALA A 81 14.58 -12.31 0.13
CA ALA A 81 15.56 -11.43 -0.51
C ALA A 81 16.35 -12.14 -1.62
N GLU A 82 16.56 -13.45 -1.51
CA GLU A 82 17.23 -14.25 -2.56
C GLU A 82 16.38 -14.26 -3.84
N VAL A 83 15.06 -14.44 -3.71
CA VAL A 83 14.13 -14.38 -4.84
C VAL A 83 14.15 -12.99 -5.49
N VAL A 84 14.12 -11.93 -4.70
CA VAL A 84 14.15 -10.54 -5.21
C VAL A 84 15.47 -10.23 -5.92
N ALA A 85 16.60 -10.74 -5.39
CA ALA A 85 17.92 -10.57 -5.99
C ALA A 85 18.07 -11.28 -7.34
N GLU A 86 17.36 -12.38 -7.56
CA GLU A 86 17.40 -13.17 -8.80
C GLU A 86 16.46 -12.66 -9.90
N LEU A 87 15.65 -11.62 -9.63
CA LEU A 87 14.74 -11.05 -10.62
C LEU A 87 15.50 -10.54 -11.85
N LYS A 88 15.15 -11.05 -13.02
CA LYS A 88 15.71 -10.62 -14.31
C LYS A 88 15.01 -9.37 -14.83
N ALA A 89 13.72 -9.22 -14.54
CA ALA A 89 12.93 -8.04 -14.86
C ALA A 89 13.40 -6.82 -14.06
N GLN A 90 13.26 -5.63 -14.61
CA GLN A 90 13.60 -4.39 -13.92
C GLN A 90 12.57 -4.13 -12.80
N LEU A 91 12.99 -4.27 -11.55
CA LEU A 91 12.14 -4.07 -10.37
C LEU A 91 11.84 -2.58 -10.13
N VAL A 92 10.56 -2.28 -9.97
CA VAL A 92 10.02 -1.03 -9.44
C VAL A 92 9.22 -1.36 -8.18
N ALA A 93 9.57 -0.79 -7.05
CA ALA A 93 8.81 -0.94 -5.81
C ALA A 93 7.68 0.10 -5.74
N LEU A 94 6.49 -0.29 -5.33
CA LEU A 94 5.39 0.62 -5.00
C LEU A 94 5.09 0.51 -3.50
N VAL A 95 5.54 1.49 -2.73
CA VAL A 95 5.45 1.46 -1.26
C VAL A 95 4.42 2.47 -0.76
N HIS A 96 3.25 1.98 -0.38
CA HIS A 96 2.20 2.81 0.22
C HIS A 96 2.57 3.23 1.65
N HIS A 97 3.04 2.27 2.43
CA HIS A 97 3.44 2.43 3.83
C HIS A 97 4.46 1.34 4.17
N PRO A 98 5.58 1.65 4.87
CA PRO A 98 6.53 0.63 5.28
C PRO A 98 5.92 -0.39 6.23
N LEU A 99 6.14 -1.69 5.97
CA LEU A 99 5.51 -2.79 6.72
C LEU A 99 5.85 -2.78 8.21
N ALA A 100 7.06 -2.43 8.57
CA ALA A 100 7.50 -2.37 9.96
C ALA A 100 6.79 -1.28 10.78
N LEU A 101 6.07 -0.35 10.13
CA LEU A 101 5.30 0.71 10.78
C LEU A 101 3.82 0.37 10.94
N GLU A 102 3.38 -0.82 10.51
CA GLU A 102 2.03 -1.30 10.79
C GLU A 102 1.82 -1.48 12.31
N GLY A 103 0.56 -1.32 12.74
CA GLY A 103 0.17 -1.54 14.13
C GLY A 103 0.31 -3.00 14.55
N ASP A 104 0.30 -3.23 15.87
CA ASP A 104 0.18 -4.55 16.51
C ASP A 104 1.26 -5.59 16.15
N LEU A 105 2.40 -5.15 15.60
CA LEU A 105 3.57 -5.99 15.39
C LEU A 105 4.38 -6.12 16.68
N ASP A 106 4.69 -7.36 17.08
CA ASP A 106 5.71 -7.59 18.09
C ASP A 106 7.10 -7.14 17.60
N HIS A 107 8.04 -7.01 18.53
CA HIS A 107 9.39 -6.50 18.23
C HIS A 107 10.11 -7.35 17.18
N THR A 108 10.07 -8.67 17.32
CA THR A 108 10.76 -9.62 16.42
C THR A 108 10.23 -9.54 15.00
N ARG A 109 8.89 -9.50 14.86
CA ARG A 109 8.25 -9.39 13.55
C ARG A 109 8.52 -8.04 12.89
N ARG A 110 8.49 -6.96 13.68
CA ARG A 110 8.83 -5.60 13.22
C ARG A 110 10.25 -5.53 12.67
N GLU A 111 11.23 -6.05 13.39
CA GLU A 111 12.63 -6.10 12.93
C GLU A 111 12.81 -6.97 11.69
N SER A 112 12.15 -8.12 11.66
CA SER A 112 12.18 -9.01 10.48
C SER A 112 11.66 -8.30 9.24
N LEU A 113 10.49 -7.67 9.31
CA LEU A 113 9.91 -6.94 8.19
C LEU A 113 10.75 -5.72 7.78
N PHE A 114 11.27 -4.97 8.76
CA PHE A 114 12.16 -3.84 8.48
C PHE A 114 13.40 -4.27 7.69
N ASN A 115 14.07 -5.34 8.13
CA ASN A 115 15.27 -5.82 7.48
C ASN A 115 14.99 -6.39 6.09
N SER A 116 13.94 -7.20 5.94
CA SER A 116 13.51 -7.75 4.66
C SER A 116 13.19 -6.63 3.66
N GLU A 117 12.31 -5.71 4.05
CA GLU A 117 11.90 -4.59 3.20
C GLU A 117 13.08 -3.70 2.80
N ARG A 118 13.99 -3.40 3.73
CA ARG A 118 15.20 -2.62 3.46
C ARG A 118 16.11 -3.30 2.44
N ILE A 119 16.32 -4.61 2.56
CA ILE A 119 17.14 -5.38 1.61
C ILE A 119 16.45 -5.38 0.23
N ASN A 120 15.17 -5.69 0.18
CA ASN A 120 14.41 -5.80 -1.06
C ASN A 120 14.32 -4.45 -1.82
N LEU A 121 14.15 -3.33 -1.10
CA LEU A 121 14.22 -1.98 -1.67
C LEU A 121 15.60 -1.66 -2.24
N GLY A 122 16.66 -2.27 -1.71
CA GLY A 122 18.02 -2.17 -2.26
C GLY A 122 18.11 -2.64 -3.70
N HIS A 123 17.34 -3.66 -4.09
CA HIS A 123 17.30 -4.22 -5.45
C HIS A 123 16.40 -3.42 -6.41
N ALA A 124 15.51 -2.56 -5.91
CA ALA A 124 14.61 -1.79 -6.76
C ALA A 124 15.34 -0.71 -7.57
N LYS A 125 15.13 -0.69 -8.89
CA LYS A 125 15.65 0.34 -9.79
C LYS A 125 14.99 1.69 -9.53
N ARG A 126 13.71 1.69 -9.21
CA ARG A 126 12.89 2.85 -8.84
C ARG A 126 11.95 2.49 -7.71
N VAL A 127 11.57 3.48 -6.92
CA VAL A 127 10.61 3.34 -5.82
C VAL A 127 9.55 4.42 -5.99
N ILE A 128 8.30 4.02 -6.05
CA ILE A 128 7.14 4.92 -6.11
C ILE A 128 6.51 4.98 -4.73
N VAL A 129 6.21 6.18 -4.27
CA VAL A 129 5.56 6.41 -2.97
C VAL A 129 4.44 7.43 -3.09
N PRO A 130 3.36 7.34 -2.27
CA PRO A 130 2.20 8.22 -2.36
C PRO A 130 2.44 9.59 -1.72
N SER A 131 3.50 9.78 -0.93
CA SER A 131 3.69 11.02 -0.19
C SER A 131 5.16 11.40 0.02
N PRO A 132 5.46 12.70 0.21
CA PRO A 132 6.79 13.14 0.63
C PRO A 132 7.21 12.58 1.99
N HIS A 133 6.25 12.33 2.88
CA HIS A 133 6.52 11.72 4.18
C HIS A 133 7.05 10.30 4.02
N THR A 134 6.37 9.46 3.22
CA THR A 134 6.86 8.10 2.93
C THR A 134 8.22 8.14 2.25
N ALA A 135 8.45 9.07 1.31
CA ALA A 135 9.76 9.25 0.68
C ALA A 135 10.85 9.53 1.74
N GLN A 136 10.60 10.45 2.67
CA GLN A 136 11.55 10.79 3.71
C GLN A 136 11.87 9.61 4.63
N LEU A 137 10.87 8.82 5.02
CA LEU A 137 11.07 7.60 5.81
C LEU A 137 11.96 6.58 5.07
N LEU A 138 11.71 6.36 3.77
CA LEU A 138 12.53 5.43 3.00
C LEU A 138 13.97 5.91 2.83
N ILE A 139 14.20 7.22 2.76
CA ILE A 139 15.55 7.79 2.69
C ILE A 139 16.26 7.64 4.04
N SER A 140 15.61 8.06 5.15
CA SER A 140 16.25 8.11 6.46
C SER A 140 16.49 6.73 7.05
N ASP A 141 15.50 5.84 6.96
CA ASP A 141 15.48 4.60 7.74
C ASP A 141 15.83 3.36 6.88
N TYR A 142 15.39 3.36 5.61
CA TYR A 142 15.58 2.22 4.70
C TYR A 142 16.77 2.40 3.74
N SER A 143 17.50 3.51 3.83
CA SER A 143 18.68 3.80 3.01
C SER A 143 18.40 3.83 1.50
N VAL A 144 17.18 4.18 1.09
CA VAL A 144 16.83 4.34 -0.33
C VAL A 144 17.38 5.66 -0.84
N SER A 145 18.15 5.62 -1.93
CA SER A 145 18.71 6.85 -2.52
C SER A 145 17.60 7.76 -3.08
N PRO A 146 17.62 9.08 -2.77
CA PRO A 146 16.58 10.01 -3.19
C PRO A 146 16.34 10.05 -4.71
N ASP A 147 17.37 9.83 -5.52
CA ASP A 147 17.30 9.82 -6.98
C ASP A 147 16.51 8.62 -7.55
N ARG A 148 16.31 7.58 -6.74
CA ARG A 148 15.48 6.43 -7.10
C ARG A 148 14.01 6.61 -6.74
N ILE A 149 13.65 7.59 -5.88
CA ILE A 149 12.30 7.78 -5.38
C ILE A 149 11.50 8.73 -6.27
N THR A 150 10.28 8.34 -6.57
CA THR A 150 9.27 9.17 -7.24
C THR A 150 8.06 9.31 -6.33
N VAL A 151 7.69 10.53 -5.99
CA VAL A 151 6.46 10.81 -5.24
C VAL A 151 5.32 10.95 -6.24
N ALA A 152 4.42 9.96 -6.28
CA ALA A 152 3.21 9.98 -7.07
C ALA A 152 2.00 10.07 -6.15
N ARG A 153 1.52 11.28 -5.87
CA ARG A 153 0.41 11.51 -4.94
C ARG A 153 -0.90 10.93 -5.49
N PRO A 154 -1.74 10.31 -4.65
CA PRO A 154 -3.05 9.89 -5.06
C PRO A 154 -3.89 11.10 -5.48
N GLY A 155 -4.63 10.93 -6.58
CA GLY A 155 -5.67 11.85 -6.98
C GLY A 155 -7.01 11.48 -6.36
N ILE A 156 -7.98 12.37 -6.52
CA ILE A 156 -9.38 12.12 -6.20
C ILE A 156 -10.25 12.49 -7.42
N ASP A 157 -11.32 11.72 -7.62
CA ASP A 157 -12.34 12.10 -8.60
C ASP A 157 -13.16 13.26 -8.05
N ARG A 158 -13.48 14.21 -8.90
CA ARG A 158 -14.38 15.29 -8.51
C ARG A 158 -15.78 14.70 -8.27
N PRO A 159 -16.38 14.95 -7.09
CA PRO A 159 -17.75 14.49 -6.86
C PRO A 159 -18.72 15.22 -7.78
N ASP A 160 -19.72 14.50 -8.27
CA ASP A 160 -20.86 15.09 -8.96
C ASP A 160 -21.74 15.78 -7.91
N GLY A 161 -21.77 17.10 -7.93
CA GLY A 161 -22.63 17.91 -7.05
C GLY A 161 -21.87 18.83 -6.09
N THR A 162 -22.65 19.62 -5.37
CA THR A 162 -22.16 20.56 -4.35
C THR A 162 -22.45 20.04 -2.95
N ALA A 163 -21.49 20.21 -2.05
CA ALA A 163 -21.71 19.92 -0.64
C ALA A 163 -22.81 20.81 -0.07
N SER A 164 -23.80 20.24 0.61
CA SER A 164 -24.81 20.98 1.35
C SER A 164 -24.40 21.13 2.82
N LEU A 165 -24.56 22.33 3.35
CA LEU A 165 -24.42 22.56 4.79
C LEU A 165 -25.51 21.77 5.54
N ARG A 166 -25.10 21.01 6.55
CA ARG A 166 -26.01 20.27 7.44
C ARG A 166 -26.13 21.00 8.78
N ASN A 167 -27.34 21.00 9.32
CA ASN A 167 -27.60 21.48 10.67
C ASN A 167 -28.34 20.40 11.47
N PRO A 168 -27.75 19.78 12.48
CA PRO A 168 -26.39 20.06 12.98
C PRO A 168 -25.28 19.64 12.00
N PRO A 169 -24.07 20.22 12.15
CA PRO A 169 -22.90 19.85 11.33
C PRO A 169 -22.62 18.36 11.37
N LEU A 170 -22.14 17.79 10.26
CA LEU A 170 -21.71 16.40 10.17
C LEU A 170 -20.17 16.34 10.24
N ILE A 171 -19.68 15.57 11.20
CA ILE A 171 -18.27 15.17 11.31
C ILE A 171 -18.14 13.82 10.60
N LEU A 172 -17.40 13.77 9.51
CA LEU A 172 -17.23 12.56 8.71
C LEU A 172 -15.77 12.09 8.82
N SER A 173 -15.60 10.83 9.24
CA SER A 173 -14.32 10.10 9.17
C SER A 173 -14.45 8.94 8.21
N VAL A 174 -13.57 8.88 7.21
CA VAL A 174 -13.58 7.80 6.20
C VAL A 174 -12.26 7.05 6.26
N GLY A 175 -12.33 5.74 6.50
CA GLY A 175 -11.15 4.86 6.58
C GLY A 175 -11.53 3.47 7.07
N ILE A 176 -10.63 2.51 6.87
CA ILE A 176 -10.80 1.16 7.44
C ILE A 176 -10.80 1.25 8.97
N GLN A 177 -11.58 0.38 9.63
CA GLN A 177 -11.66 0.38 11.10
C GLN A 177 -10.55 -0.51 11.66
N VAL A 178 -9.40 0.13 11.92
CA VAL A 178 -8.20 -0.49 12.52
C VAL A 178 -7.52 0.52 13.46
N PRO A 179 -6.73 0.08 14.47
CA PRO A 179 -6.10 0.96 15.46
C PRO A 179 -5.34 2.15 14.86
N ARG A 180 -4.58 1.92 13.79
CA ARG A 180 -3.79 2.96 13.11
C ARG A 180 -4.63 4.15 12.59
N GLN A 181 -5.90 3.96 12.32
CA GLN A 181 -6.80 5.05 11.88
C GLN A 181 -7.26 5.95 13.04
N GLY A 182 -7.11 5.51 14.30
CA GLY A 182 -7.35 6.33 15.47
C GLY A 182 -8.81 6.72 15.69
N HIS A 183 -9.76 5.89 15.27
CA HIS A 183 -11.19 6.16 15.47
C HIS A 183 -11.54 6.24 16.96
N ASP A 184 -10.88 5.49 17.83
CA ASP A 184 -10.96 5.57 19.26
C ASP A 184 -10.54 6.94 19.81
N VAL A 185 -9.50 7.56 19.22
CA VAL A 185 -9.06 8.93 19.56
C VAL A 185 -10.13 9.92 19.14
N LEU A 186 -10.70 9.76 17.93
CA LEU A 186 -11.81 10.59 17.46
C LEU A 186 -13.02 10.49 18.41
N LEU A 187 -13.42 9.28 18.81
CA LEU A 187 -14.55 9.07 19.71
C LEU A 187 -14.32 9.72 21.07
N ARG A 188 -13.11 9.63 21.64
CA ARG A 188 -12.76 10.32 22.89
C ARG A 188 -12.83 11.84 22.72
N ALA A 189 -12.36 12.37 21.60
CA ALA A 189 -12.45 13.81 21.31
C ALA A 189 -13.92 14.25 21.17
N LEU A 190 -14.75 13.49 20.47
CA LEU A 190 -16.19 13.79 20.34
C LEU A 190 -16.92 13.73 21.69
N ALA A 191 -16.54 12.79 22.55
CA ALA A 191 -17.11 12.73 23.91
C ALA A 191 -16.82 13.98 24.75
N SER A 192 -15.71 14.68 24.50
CA SER A 192 -15.38 15.93 25.21
C SER A 192 -16.21 17.13 24.78
N ILE A 193 -16.86 17.07 23.62
CA ILE A 193 -17.70 18.13 23.04
C ILE A 193 -19.17 17.73 22.89
N LYS A 194 -19.63 16.73 23.65
CA LYS A 194 -21.02 16.22 23.57
C LYS A 194 -22.09 17.26 23.88
N GLN A 195 -21.73 18.38 24.52
CA GLN A 195 -22.62 19.52 24.79
C GLN A 195 -22.91 20.38 23.56
N LEU A 196 -22.12 20.23 22.48
CA LEU A 196 -22.36 20.89 21.20
C LEU A 196 -23.30 20.06 20.32
N ARG A 197 -23.99 20.72 19.40
CA ARG A 197 -24.88 20.02 18.47
C ARG A 197 -24.10 19.62 17.22
N TRP A 198 -23.94 18.31 17.02
CA TRP A 198 -23.28 17.71 15.85
C TRP A 198 -23.80 16.29 15.61
N ASN A 199 -23.58 15.79 14.42
CA ASN A 199 -23.68 14.38 14.07
C ASN A 199 -22.29 13.88 13.67
N ALA A 200 -21.99 12.59 13.91
CA ALA A 200 -20.76 11.98 13.42
C ALA A 200 -21.06 10.69 12.65
N THR A 201 -20.25 10.43 11.64
CA THR A 201 -20.30 9.18 10.88
C THR A 201 -18.87 8.70 10.68
N ILE A 202 -18.59 7.45 11.05
CA ILE A 202 -17.39 6.73 10.68
C ILE A 202 -17.79 5.76 9.57
N ALA A 203 -17.14 5.86 8.41
CA ALA A 203 -17.45 5.06 7.22
C ALA A 203 -16.20 4.32 6.74
N GLY A 204 -16.31 3.01 6.58
CA GLY A 204 -15.25 2.14 6.07
C GLY A 204 -15.44 0.70 6.51
N PRO A 205 -14.73 -0.24 5.87
CA PRO A 205 -14.82 -1.65 6.24
C PRO A 205 -14.20 -1.92 7.62
N ALA A 206 -14.84 -2.79 8.38
CA ALA A 206 -14.32 -3.33 9.64
C ALA A 206 -13.45 -4.54 9.29
N LEU A 207 -12.13 -4.32 9.19
CA LEU A 207 -11.18 -5.39 8.92
C LEU A 207 -10.63 -6.03 10.20
N ASP A 208 -10.74 -5.32 11.32
CA ASP A 208 -10.38 -5.79 12.65
C ASP A 208 -11.68 -5.84 13.50
N ALA A 209 -12.17 -7.06 13.72
CA ALA A 209 -13.43 -7.26 14.42
C ALA A 209 -13.38 -6.90 15.91
N ASP A 210 -12.19 -6.92 16.51
CA ASP A 210 -12.00 -6.58 17.93
C ASP A 210 -11.92 -5.06 18.15
N TYR A 211 -11.58 -4.31 17.09
CA TYR A 211 -11.47 -2.86 17.13
C TYR A 211 -12.74 -2.14 16.66
N ALA A 212 -13.56 -2.76 15.82
CA ALA A 212 -14.67 -2.12 15.10
C ALA A 212 -15.96 -1.91 15.93
#